data_ff3df9684d88c5ccc58806a593614c12
#
_entry.id   ff3df9684d88c5ccc58806a593614c12
#
_cell.length_a   1.000
_cell.length_b   1.000
_cell.length_c   1.000
_cell.angle_alpha   90.00
_cell.angle_beta   90.00
_cell.angle_gamma   90.00
#
_symmetry.space_group_name_H-M   'P 1'
#
loop_
_entity.id
_entity.type
_entity.pdbx_description
1 polymer ?
#
loop_
_entity_poly.entity_id
_entity_poly.type
_entity_poly.pdbx_seq_one_letter_code
_entity_poly.pdbx_strand_id
1 'polypeptide(L)'
;MDKLLVLTQLADLLNRQKLRWAVGGSLMLYLRGVVSDFEDIDLFVTLEDAQQVIELLDQVAIPQETVPSEQFQTVVYKKYLMDGVFIDVMAGLRLL
;
A
#
# COMPACT_ATOMS: atom_id res chain seq x y z
N MET A 1 -2.56 10.79 -13.49
CA MET A 1 -1.23 10.16 -13.32
C MET A 1 -1.35 8.67 -13.59
N ASP A 2 -0.38 8.12 -14.28
CA ASP A 2 -0.33 6.69 -14.54
C ASP A 2 -0.10 5.92 -13.23
N LYS A 3 -0.96 4.98 -12.95
CA LYS A 3 -0.88 4.16 -11.73
C LYS A 3 0.43 3.37 -11.64
N LEU A 4 0.94 2.90 -12.77
CA LEU A 4 2.21 2.19 -12.80
C LEU A 4 3.38 3.10 -12.44
N LEU A 5 3.31 4.37 -12.83
CA LEU A 5 4.33 5.34 -12.44
C LEU A 5 4.30 5.59 -10.93
N VAL A 6 3.11 5.71 -10.34
CA VAL A 6 2.97 5.86 -8.89
C VAL A 6 3.54 4.62 -8.18
N LEU A 7 3.22 3.43 -8.66
CA LEU A 7 3.75 2.19 -8.10
C LEU A 7 5.29 2.17 -8.17
N THR A 8 5.86 2.58 -9.30
CA THR A 8 7.31 2.63 -9.48
C THR A 8 7.96 3.57 -8.49
N GLN A 9 7.38 4.76 -8.30
CA GLN A 9 7.88 5.74 -7.34
C GLN A 9 7.79 5.20 -5.91
N LEU A 10 6.67 4.59 -5.56
CA LEU A 10 6.48 3.99 -4.25
C LEU A 10 7.49 2.87 -4.00
N ALA A 11 7.65 1.97 -4.96
CA ALA A 11 8.60 0.87 -4.86
C ALA A 11 10.02 1.38 -4.65
N ASP A 12 10.41 2.40 -5.40
CA ASP A 12 11.73 3.00 -5.28
C ASP A 12 11.97 3.57 -3.88
N LEU A 13 10.98 4.29 -3.33
CA LEU A 13 11.06 4.84 -1.98
C LEU A 13 11.23 3.74 -0.93
N LEU A 14 10.42 2.70 -1.01
CA LEU A 14 10.45 1.60 -0.05
C LEU A 14 11.76 0.82 -0.15
N ASN A 15 12.23 0.57 -1.36
CA ASN A 15 13.46 -0.20 -1.59
C ASN A 15 14.71 0.57 -1.16
N ARG A 16 14.73 1.88 -1.33
CA ARG A 16 15.84 2.71 -0.87
C ARG A 16 16.03 2.64 0.65
N GLN A 17 14.92 2.51 1.38
CA GLN A 17 14.94 2.37 2.83
C GLN A 17 15.05 0.92 3.27
N LYS A 18 15.18 -0.01 2.34
CA LYS A 18 15.28 -1.45 2.59
C LYS A 18 14.10 -1.98 3.39
N LEU A 19 12.93 -1.41 3.16
CA LEU A 19 11.69 -1.82 3.81
C LEU A 19 11.11 -3.04 3.08
N ARG A 20 10.53 -3.95 3.84
CA ARG A 20 9.92 -5.16 3.31
C ARG A 20 8.46 -4.89 2.96
N TRP A 21 8.08 -5.20 1.74
CA TRP A 21 6.73 -4.93 1.27
C TRP A 21 6.31 -5.94 0.21
N ALA A 22 5.00 -6.07 0.06
CA ALA A 22 4.39 -6.87 -0.98
C ALA A 22 3.09 -6.20 -1.42
N VAL A 23 2.60 -6.56 -2.59
CA VAL A 23 1.34 -6.05 -3.09
C VAL A 23 0.31 -7.17 -3.18
N GLY A 24 -0.97 -6.81 -3.05
CA GLY A 24 -2.07 -7.75 -3.14
C GLY A 24 -3.21 -7.18 -3.98
N GLY A 25 -4.39 -7.77 -3.84
CA GLY A 25 -5.61 -7.30 -4.49
C GLY A 25 -5.52 -7.29 -6.01
N SER A 26 -6.18 -6.32 -6.63
CA SER A 26 -6.24 -6.21 -8.09
C SER A 26 -4.88 -5.96 -8.72
N LEU A 27 -3.99 -5.25 -8.02
CA LEU A 27 -2.63 -5.02 -8.52
C LEU A 27 -1.86 -6.34 -8.68
N MET A 28 -1.95 -7.21 -7.69
CA MET A 28 -1.29 -8.52 -7.79
C MET A 28 -1.81 -9.31 -8.99
N LEU A 29 -3.13 -9.31 -9.19
CA LEU A 29 -3.75 -9.99 -10.32
C LEU A 29 -3.33 -9.37 -11.66
N TYR A 30 -3.21 -8.06 -11.69
CA TYR A 30 -2.73 -7.35 -12.89
C TYR A 30 -1.29 -7.75 -13.23
N LEU A 31 -0.42 -7.77 -12.23
CA LEU A 31 0.99 -8.14 -12.44
C LEU A 31 1.14 -9.59 -12.89
N ARG A 32 0.19 -10.45 -12.56
CA ARG A 32 0.17 -11.85 -12.98
C ARG A 32 -0.55 -12.06 -14.32
N GLY A 33 -1.07 -10.99 -14.91
CA GLY A 33 -1.75 -11.07 -16.19
C GLY A 33 -3.17 -11.61 -16.15
N VAL A 34 -3.76 -11.72 -14.94
CA VAL A 34 -5.12 -12.26 -14.76
C VAL A 34 -6.17 -11.23 -15.12
N VAL A 35 -5.92 -9.96 -14.81
CA VAL A 35 -6.81 -8.85 -15.13
C VAL A 35 -6.07 -7.80 -15.95
N SER A 36 -6.80 -6.95 -16.66
CA SER A 36 -6.21 -5.97 -17.60
C SER A 36 -5.87 -4.64 -16.94
N ASP A 37 -6.32 -4.41 -15.71
CA ASP A 37 -6.05 -3.16 -14.97
C ASP A 37 -6.20 -3.40 -13.47
N PHE A 38 -5.78 -2.42 -12.67
CA PHE A 38 -5.97 -2.41 -11.23
C PHE A 38 -6.45 -1.03 -10.80
N GLU A 39 -7.15 -0.95 -9.66
CA GLU A 39 -7.70 0.32 -9.17
C GLU A 39 -6.80 0.96 -8.13
N ASP A 40 -6.56 0.25 -7.04
CA ASP A 40 -5.80 0.76 -5.89
C ASP A 40 -4.55 -0.08 -5.68
N ILE A 41 -3.59 0.50 -4.97
CA ILE A 41 -2.39 -0.23 -4.56
C ILE A 41 -2.62 -0.75 -3.15
N ASP A 42 -2.75 -2.06 -3.01
CA ASP A 42 -2.81 -2.72 -1.70
C ASP A 42 -1.39 -3.10 -1.30
N LEU A 43 -0.88 -2.42 -0.28
CA LEU A 43 0.50 -2.57 0.18
C LEU A 43 0.51 -3.29 1.52
N PHE A 44 1.19 -4.43 1.56
CA PHE A 44 1.39 -5.20 2.78
C PHE A 44 2.82 -5.01 3.27
N VAL A 45 2.96 -4.65 4.53
CA VAL A 45 4.27 -4.44 5.16
C VAL A 45 4.33 -5.21 6.46
N THR A 46 5.55 -5.43 6.97
CA THR A 46 5.70 -6.07 8.27
C THR A 46 5.36 -5.08 9.38
N LEU A 47 4.94 -5.60 10.54
CA LEU A 47 4.71 -4.73 11.71
C LEU A 47 5.98 -3.98 12.11
N GLU A 48 7.14 -4.60 11.97
CA GLU A 48 8.42 -3.99 12.29
C GLU A 48 8.70 -2.77 11.42
N ASP A 49 8.32 -2.81 10.15
CA ASP A 49 8.59 -1.74 9.20
C ASP A 49 7.43 -0.73 9.08
N ALA A 50 6.27 -1.05 9.66
CA ALA A 50 5.05 -0.27 9.47
C ALA A 50 5.22 1.21 9.82
N GLN A 51 5.88 1.51 10.94
CA GLN A 51 6.06 2.89 11.37
C GLN A 51 6.91 3.68 10.38
N GLN A 52 7.97 3.08 9.87
CA GLN A 52 8.83 3.73 8.87
C GLN A 52 8.08 3.96 7.56
N VAL A 53 7.26 3.00 7.15
CA VAL A 53 6.44 3.13 5.93
C VAL A 53 5.45 4.29 6.10
N ILE A 54 4.79 4.38 7.25
CA ILE A 54 3.84 5.44 7.55
C ILE A 54 4.53 6.81 7.51
N GLU A 55 5.67 6.93 8.17
CA GLU A 55 6.43 8.18 8.19
C GLU A 55 6.86 8.59 6.78
N LEU A 56 7.26 7.64 5.97
CA LEU A 56 7.68 7.89 4.60
C LEU A 56 6.50 8.36 3.73
N LEU A 57 5.36 7.67 3.84
CA LEU A 57 4.17 8.03 3.08
C LEU A 57 3.55 9.36 3.54
N ASP A 58 3.65 9.69 4.83
CA ASP A 58 3.19 10.98 5.33
C ASP A 58 3.91 12.16 4.66
N GLN A 59 5.12 11.93 4.13
CA GLN A 59 5.89 12.96 3.45
C GLN A 59 5.55 13.11 1.97
N VAL A 60 5.08 12.06 1.33
CA VAL A 60 4.91 12.03 -0.14
C VAL A 60 3.46 11.84 -0.59
N ALA A 61 2.55 11.53 0.32
CA ALA A 61 1.16 11.26 0.01
C ALA A 61 0.25 11.94 1.02
N ILE A 62 -1.03 12.02 0.69
CA ILE A 62 -2.04 12.68 1.52
C ILE A 62 -2.78 11.61 2.32
N PRO A 63 -2.67 11.62 3.66
CA PRO A 63 -3.44 10.67 4.48
C PRO A 63 -4.93 10.87 4.28
N GLN A 64 -5.66 9.77 4.21
CA GLN A 64 -7.11 9.77 4.07
C GLN A 64 -7.74 9.31 5.38
N GLU A 65 -8.96 9.77 5.64
CA GLU A 65 -9.72 9.25 6.76
C GLU A 65 -10.09 7.79 6.49
N THR A 66 -9.90 6.96 7.50
CA THR A 66 -10.29 5.56 7.42
C THR A 66 -11.29 5.25 8.52
N VAL A 67 -12.32 4.51 8.16
CA VAL A 67 -13.22 3.94 9.17
C VAL A 67 -12.46 2.80 9.84
N PRO A 68 -12.52 2.67 11.18
CA PRO A 68 -11.91 1.52 11.87
C PRO A 68 -12.33 0.26 11.13
N SER A 69 -11.37 -0.49 10.68
CA SER A 69 -11.61 -1.46 9.64
C SER A 69 -12.48 -2.61 10.11
N GLU A 70 -13.64 -2.67 9.57
CA GLU A 70 -14.51 -3.83 9.69
C GLU A 70 -14.13 -4.91 8.67
N GLN A 71 -13.32 -4.54 7.66
CA GLN A 71 -13.06 -5.37 6.50
C GLN A 71 -11.74 -6.13 6.57
N PHE A 72 -10.78 -5.61 7.34
CA PHE A 72 -9.45 -6.17 7.36
C PHE A 72 -9.06 -6.54 8.79
N GLN A 73 -8.63 -7.77 8.99
CA GLN A 73 -8.09 -8.24 10.25
C GLN A 73 -6.61 -7.87 10.35
N THR A 74 -6.33 -6.57 10.41
CA THR A 74 -4.96 -6.07 10.48
C THR A 74 -4.76 -5.25 11.74
N VAL A 75 -3.52 -5.23 12.23
CA VAL A 75 -3.15 -4.41 13.39
C VAL A 75 -3.02 -2.95 12.97
N VAL A 76 -2.45 -2.72 11.78
CA VAL A 76 -2.28 -1.37 11.22
C VAL A 76 -2.98 -1.31 9.87
N TYR A 77 -3.78 -0.27 9.69
CA TYR A 77 -4.37 0.04 8.40
C TYR A 77 -4.39 1.56 8.21
N LYS A 78 -3.79 2.03 7.12
CA LYS A 78 -3.85 3.44 6.73
C LYS A 78 -4.06 3.57 5.24
N LYS A 79 -4.79 4.60 4.85
CA LYS A 79 -5.05 4.90 3.45
C LYS A 79 -4.41 6.22 3.07
N TYR A 80 -3.81 6.25 1.90
CA TYR A 80 -3.17 7.45 1.35
C TYR A 80 -3.65 7.71 -0.07
N LEU A 81 -3.56 8.96 -0.47
CA LEU A 81 -3.75 9.37 -1.86
C LEU A 81 -2.43 9.94 -2.37
N MET A 82 -1.88 9.33 -3.40
CA MET A 82 -0.62 9.75 -4.00
C MET A 82 -0.82 9.92 -5.50
N ASP A 83 -0.75 11.18 -5.96
CA ASP A 83 -0.90 11.52 -7.38
C ASP A 83 -2.15 10.91 -8.01
N GLY A 84 -3.27 10.97 -7.28
CA GLY A 84 -4.55 10.47 -7.76
C GLY A 84 -4.77 8.97 -7.61
N VAL A 85 -3.85 8.26 -6.99
CA VAL A 85 -3.97 6.81 -6.77
C VAL A 85 -4.07 6.52 -5.27
N PHE A 86 -5.05 5.74 -4.87
CA PHE A 86 -5.18 5.33 -3.48
C PHE A 86 -4.22 4.20 -3.16
N ILE A 87 -3.58 4.30 -1.99
CA ILE A 87 -2.67 3.29 -1.45
C ILE A 87 -3.20 2.86 -0.10
N ASP A 88 -3.53 1.58 0.03
CA ASP A 88 -3.96 0.99 1.29
C ASP A 88 -2.77 0.28 1.92
N VAL A 89 -2.33 0.75 3.08
CA VAL A 89 -1.19 0.17 3.80
C VAL A 89 -1.72 -0.71 4.91
N MET A 90 -1.32 -1.97 4.90
CA MET A 90 -1.76 -2.96 5.88
C MET A 90 -0.57 -3.67 6.49
N ALA A 91 -0.61 -3.86 7.81
CA ALA A 91 0.42 -4.59 8.53
C ALA A 91 -0.21 -5.44 9.62
N GLY A 92 0.40 -6.58 9.90
CA GLY A 92 -0.10 -7.48 10.94
C GLY A 92 -1.39 -8.15 10.55
N LEU A 93 -1.51 -8.62 9.30
CA LEU A 93 -2.69 -9.35 8.84
C LEU A 93 -2.90 -10.57 9.71
N ARG A 94 -4.12 -10.69 10.25
CA ARG A 94 -4.52 -11.85 11.04
C ARG A 94 -5.36 -12.79 10.19
N LEU A 95 -4.97 -14.04 10.20
CA LEU A 95 -5.77 -15.11 9.61
C LEU A 95 -6.63 -15.71 10.71
N LEU A 96 -7.92 -15.74 10.48
CA LEU A 96 -8.86 -16.35 11.40
C LEU A 96 -9.13 -17.80 11.00
#